data_81ed17e6961fd9284105e851b058d5a4
#
_entry.id   81ed17e6961fd9284105e851b058d5a4
#
_cell.length_a   1.000
_cell.length_b   1.000
_cell.length_c   1.000
_cell.angle_alpha   90.00
_cell.angle_beta   90.00
_cell.angle_gamma   90.00
#
_symmetry.space_group_name_H-M   'P 1'
#
loop_
_entity.id
_entity.type
_entity.pdbx_description
1 polymer ?
#
loop_
_entity_poly.entity_id
_entity_poly.type
_entity_poly.pdbx_seq_one_letter_code
_entity_poly.pdbx_strand_id
1 'polypeptide(L)'
;MKITKVDVLHLKTNLKNGHWRPIVCRIYTDEGIYGDGEAALAYGESQIAAFGIVQNFAKLIIGMDPLQHEVIWDKLYRTTFWGQNGGPVIFAGISAIDIALWDIKGKY
;
A
#
# COMPACT_ATOMS: atom_id res chain seq x y z
N MET A 1 -15.42 -7.89 8.89
CA MET A 1 -14.98 -6.62 8.29
C MET A 1 -14.40 -6.90 6.91
N LYS A 2 -14.68 -6.03 5.96
CA LYS A 2 -14.19 -6.18 4.57
C LYS A 2 -13.63 -4.86 4.08
N ILE A 3 -12.57 -4.96 3.28
CA ILE A 3 -12.02 -3.82 2.56
C ILE A 3 -12.98 -3.43 1.44
N THR A 4 -13.41 -2.17 1.44
CA THR A 4 -14.37 -1.66 0.46
C THR A 4 -13.72 -0.80 -0.61
N LYS A 5 -12.63 -0.11 -0.28
CA LYS A 5 -11.98 0.84 -1.18
C LYS A 5 -10.54 1.06 -0.75
N VAL A 6 -9.67 1.32 -1.69
CA VAL A 6 -8.30 1.75 -1.43
C VAL A 6 -8.01 2.98 -2.28
N ASP A 7 -7.69 4.08 -1.64
CA ASP A 7 -7.18 5.28 -2.32
C ASP A 7 -5.66 5.23 -2.32
N VAL A 8 -5.05 5.56 -3.45
CA VAL A 8 -3.60 5.67 -3.60
C VAL A 8 -3.29 7.09 -4.04
N LEU A 9 -2.47 7.78 -3.26
CA LEU A 9 -2.19 9.20 -3.44
C LEU A 9 -0.70 9.41 -3.72
N HIS A 10 -0.42 10.23 -4.72
CA HIS A 10 0.92 10.70 -5.03
C HIS A 10 1.00 12.17 -4.59
N LEU A 11 1.60 12.41 -3.44
CA LEU A 11 1.60 13.73 -2.83
C LEU A 11 2.77 14.57 -3.33
N LYS A 12 2.55 15.89 -3.43
CA LYS A 12 3.62 16.86 -3.64
C LYS A 12 3.98 17.48 -2.30
N THR A 13 5.27 17.67 -2.05
CA THR A 13 5.74 18.37 -0.87
C THR A 13 6.31 19.72 -1.25
N ASN A 14 6.26 20.68 -0.31
CA ASN A 14 6.84 22.00 -0.50
C ASN A 14 8.29 22.08 -0.02
N LEU A 15 8.98 20.94 0.04
CA LEU A 15 10.38 20.90 0.42
C LEU A 15 11.24 21.53 -0.68
N LYS A 16 12.25 22.28 -0.29
CA LYS A 16 13.12 23.04 -1.20
C LYS A 16 13.73 22.21 -2.31
N ASN A 17 14.07 20.94 -2.03
CA ASN A 17 14.72 20.08 -3.00
C ASN A 17 13.75 19.28 -3.87
N GLY A 18 12.47 19.21 -3.50
CA GLY A 18 11.44 18.47 -4.26
C GLY A 18 11.69 16.99 -4.46
N HIS A 19 12.63 16.41 -3.71
CA HIS A 19 13.04 15.02 -3.92
C HIS A 19 12.17 14.00 -3.21
N TRP A 20 11.36 14.43 -2.24
CA TRP A 20 10.46 13.54 -1.53
C TRP A 20 9.02 13.75 -2.02
N ARG A 21 8.46 12.71 -2.60
CA ARG A 21 7.09 12.71 -3.14
C ARG A 21 6.36 11.49 -2.59
N PRO A 22 5.79 11.59 -1.38
CA PRO A 22 5.20 10.43 -0.71
C PRO A 22 4.11 9.76 -1.53
N ILE A 23 4.14 8.44 -1.52
CA ILE A 23 3.07 7.60 -2.05
C ILE A 23 2.35 7.01 -0.85
N VAL A 24 1.10 7.37 -0.67
CA VAL A 24 0.30 7.00 0.49
C VAL A 24 -0.90 6.19 0.02
N CYS A 25 -1.30 5.19 0.78
CA CYS A 25 -2.57 4.51 0.55
C CYS A 25 -3.45 4.62 1.78
N ARG A 26 -4.75 4.71 1.54
CA ARG A 26 -5.76 4.62 2.58
C ARG A 26 -6.70 3.47 2.26
N ILE A 27 -6.77 2.52 3.16
CA ILE A 27 -7.65 1.35 3.04
C ILE A 27 -8.90 1.60 3.87
N TYR A 28 -10.05 1.55 3.22
CA TYR A 28 -11.36 1.74 3.86
C TYR A 28 -12.02 0.39 4.11
N THR A 29 -12.82 0.32 5.16
CA THR A 29 -13.56 -0.88 5.52
C THR A 29 -15.06 -0.60 5.60
N ASP A 30 -15.86 -1.67 5.60
CA ASP A 30 -17.31 -1.59 5.74
C ASP A 30 -17.77 -1.24 7.17
N GLU A 31 -16.84 -1.17 8.14
CA GLU A 31 -17.15 -0.78 9.52
C GLU A 31 -16.72 0.66 9.85
N GLY A 32 -16.37 1.45 8.84
CA GLY A 32 -15.99 2.85 9.03
C GLY A 32 -14.56 3.07 9.53
N ILE A 33 -13.84 2.02 9.85
CA ILE A 33 -12.43 2.09 10.21
C ILE A 33 -11.61 2.18 8.92
N TYR A 34 -10.61 3.04 8.90
CA TYR A 34 -9.65 3.09 7.81
C TYR A 34 -8.22 3.08 8.35
N GLY A 35 -7.28 2.70 7.50
CA GLY A 35 -5.86 2.70 7.84
C GLY A 35 -5.03 3.32 6.73
N ASP A 36 -3.94 3.96 7.12
CA ASP A 36 -3.01 4.63 6.22
C ASP A 36 -1.66 3.94 6.22
N GLY A 37 -1.07 3.87 5.03
CA GLY A 37 0.28 3.35 4.84
C GLY A 37 1.04 4.18 3.82
N GLU A 38 2.36 4.08 3.85
CA GLU A 38 3.23 4.81 2.94
C GLU A 38 4.21 3.84 2.28
N ALA A 39 4.40 3.99 0.97
CA ALA A 39 5.37 3.21 0.23
C ALA A 39 6.76 3.82 0.33
N ALA A 40 7.78 2.98 0.44
CA ALA A 40 9.16 3.39 0.23
C ALA A 40 9.36 3.81 -1.23
N LEU A 41 10.58 4.20 -1.60
CA LEU A 41 10.95 4.67 -2.95
C LEU A 41 10.37 6.03 -3.33
N ALA A 42 9.87 6.77 -2.35
CA ALA A 42 9.27 8.08 -2.58
C ALA A 42 10.32 9.21 -2.65
N TYR A 43 11.58 8.89 -2.38
CA TYR A 43 12.68 9.83 -2.46
C TYR A 43 13.43 9.64 -3.79
N GLY A 44 13.67 10.74 -4.49
CA GLY A 44 14.33 10.71 -5.81
C GLY A 44 13.33 10.43 -6.93
N GLU A 45 13.66 9.55 -7.84
CA GLU A 45 12.93 9.35 -9.11
C GLU A 45 12.11 8.05 -9.17
N SER A 46 12.03 7.29 -8.08
CA SER A 46 11.36 5.99 -8.11
C SER A 46 9.89 6.04 -7.69
N GLN A 47 9.35 7.21 -7.37
CA GLN A 47 8.01 7.35 -6.82
C GLN A 47 6.91 6.87 -7.77
N ILE A 48 7.09 7.03 -9.08
CA ILE A 48 6.10 6.58 -10.07
C ILE A 48 5.99 5.05 -10.06
N ALA A 49 7.10 4.35 -9.90
CA ALA A 49 7.08 2.89 -9.79
C ALA A 49 6.36 2.45 -8.51
N ALA A 50 6.62 3.12 -7.39
CA ALA A 50 5.93 2.86 -6.14
C ALA A 50 4.42 3.12 -6.26
N PHE A 51 4.04 4.23 -6.88
CA PHE A 51 2.64 4.57 -7.13
C PHE A 51 1.94 3.47 -7.94
N GLY A 52 2.56 3.01 -9.01
CA GLY A 52 2.00 1.98 -9.87
C GLY A 52 1.79 0.66 -9.17
N ILE A 53 2.77 0.20 -8.39
CA ILE A 53 2.65 -1.10 -7.71
C ILE A 53 1.59 -1.06 -6.60
N VAL A 54 1.49 0.03 -5.86
CA VAL A 54 0.46 0.16 -4.83
C VAL A 54 -0.93 0.16 -5.47
N GLN A 55 -1.11 0.84 -6.61
CA GLN A 55 -2.38 0.82 -7.35
C GLN A 55 -2.73 -0.60 -7.83
N ASN A 56 -1.77 -1.36 -8.34
CA ASN A 56 -2.00 -2.74 -8.75
C ASN A 56 -2.42 -3.60 -7.56
N PHE A 57 -1.73 -3.46 -6.44
CA PHE A 57 -2.03 -4.24 -5.24
C PHE A 57 -3.39 -3.86 -4.64
N ALA A 58 -3.76 -2.59 -4.70
CA ALA A 58 -5.06 -2.11 -4.20
C ALA A 58 -6.23 -2.89 -4.78
N LYS A 59 -6.17 -3.21 -6.07
CA LYS A 59 -7.24 -3.95 -6.75
C LYS A 59 -7.38 -5.39 -6.25
N LEU A 60 -6.31 -5.98 -5.77
CA LEU A 60 -6.28 -7.38 -5.39
C LEU A 60 -6.90 -7.65 -4.01
N ILE A 61 -7.02 -6.63 -3.18
CA ILE A 61 -7.41 -6.80 -1.78
C ILE A 61 -8.85 -6.38 -1.49
N ILE A 62 -9.55 -5.82 -2.46
CA ILE A 62 -10.96 -5.43 -2.29
C ILE A 62 -11.78 -6.67 -1.93
N GLY A 63 -12.60 -6.54 -0.89
CA GLY A 63 -13.46 -7.62 -0.39
C GLY A 63 -12.79 -8.54 0.64
N MET A 64 -11.48 -8.42 0.84
CA MET A 64 -10.76 -9.22 1.83
C MET A 64 -10.94 -8.66 3.25
N ASP A 65 -10.73 -9.53 4.22
CA ASP A 65 -10.74 -9.12 5.64
C ASP A 65 -9.39 -8.46 5.98
N PRO A 66 -9.38 -7.17 6.37
CA PRO A 66 -8.13 -6.47 6.64
C PRO A 66 -7.38 -7.00 7.86
N LEU A 67 -8.05 -7.73 8.75
CA LEU A 67 -7.39 -8.34 9.91
C LEU A 67 -6.58 -9.58 9.54
N GLN A 68 -6.82 -10.14 8.36
CA GLN A 68 -6.06 -11.28 7.83
C GLN A 68 -4.83 -10.79 7.05
N HIS A 69 -4.01 -9.98 7.71
CA HIS A 69 -2.89 -9.31 7.02
C HIS A 69 -1.83 -10.28 6.50
N GLU A 70 -1.63 -11.43 7.13
CA GLU A 70 -0.71 -12.43 6.61
C GLU A 70 -1.22 -13.07 5.31
N VAL A 71 -2.52 -13.31 5.22
CA VAL A 71 -3.17 -13.84 4.01
C VAL A 71 -3.03 -12.82 2.88
N ILE A 72 -3.27 -11.54 3.18
CA ILE A 72 -3.14 -10.46 2.21
C ILE A 72 -1.68 -10.36 1.74
N TRP A 73 -0.72 -10.35 2.67
CA TRP A 73 0.70 -10.28 2.35
C TRP A 73 1.10 -11.40 1.37
N ASP A 74 0.70 -12.62 1.70
CA ASP A 74 1.00 -13.79 0.86
C ASP A 74 0.36 -13.67 -0.52
N LYS A 75 -0.88 -13.21 -0.59
CA LYS A 75 -1.57 -12.99 -1.87
C LYS A 75 -0.83 -11.99 -2.74
N LEU A 76 -0.42 -10.85 -2.18
CA LEU A 76 0.30 -9.82 -2.93
C LEU A 76 1.63 -10.35 -3.44
N TYR A 77 2.35 -11.09 -2.62
CA TYR A 77 3.63 -11.67 -2.99
C TYR A 77 3.50 -12.70 -4.11
N ARG A 78 2.51 -13.60 -4.01
CA ARG A 78 2.36 -14.74 -4.93
C ARG A 78 1.63 -14.39 -6.21
N THR A 79 0.78 -13.38 -6.20
CA THR A 79 0.00 -13.01 -7.39
C THR A 79 0.87 -12.34 -8.45
N THR A 80 1.93 -11.67 -8.06
CA THR A 80 2.88 -11.06 -8.99
C THR A 80 3.90 -12.10 -9.41
N PHE A 81 3.81 -12.59 -10.63
CA PHE A 81 4.74 -13.64 -11.11
C PHE A 81 6.21 -13.26 -10.89
N TRP A 82 6.59 -12.06 -11.33
CA TRP A 82 7.97 -11.59 -11.20
C TRP A 82 8.31 -11.11 -9.79
N GLY A 83 7.30 -10.84 -8.99
CA GLY A 83 7.48 -10.38 -7.62
C GLY A 83 7.96 -11.43 -6.65
N GLN A 84 7.87 -12.71 -7.00
CA GLN A 84 8.28 -13.80 -6.12
C GLN A 84 9.79 -13.83 -5.85
N ASN A 85 10.56 -13.11 -6.62
CA ASN A 85 11.99 -12.88 -6.35
C ASN A 85 12.23 -11.66 -5.47
N GLY A 86 11.16 -10.93 -5.12
CA GLY A 86 11.24 -9.76 -4.29
C GLY A 86 11.70 -8.53 -5.07
N GLY A 87 12.41 -7.67 -4.37
CA GLY A 87 12.92 -6.43 -4.90
C GLY A 87 12.23 -5.21 -4.30
N PRO A 88 12.87 -4.03 -4.38
CA PRO A 88 12.41 -2.85 -3.64
C PRO A 88 11.03 -2.35 -4.08
N VAL A 89 10.68 -2.44 -5.37
CA VAL A 89 9.38 -1.97 -5.85
C VAL A 89 8.24 -2.84 -5.30
N ILE A 90 8.38 -4.16 -5.41
CA ILE A 90 7.36 -5.10 -4.93
C ILE A 90 7.19 -4.97 -3.41
N PHE A 91 8.29 -4.96 -2.67
CA PHE A 91 8.21 -4.86 -1.21
C PHE A 91 7.77 -3.50 -0.73
N ALA A 92 8.05 -2.42 -1.46
CA ALA A 92 7.51 -1.10 -1.14
C ALA A 92 5.98 -1.11 -1.24
N GLY A 93 5.44 -1.75 -2.28
CA GLY A 93 3.99 -1.89 -2.45
C GLY A 93 3.35 -2.73 -1.36
N ILE A 94 3.93 -3.89 -1.06
CA ILE A 94 3.44 -4.76 0.02
C ILE A 94 3.50 -4.05 1.36
N SER A 95 4.61 -3.35 1.63
CA SER A 95 4.81 -2.62 2.89
C SER A 95 3.76 -1.52 3.09
N ALA A 96 3.46 -0.74 2.04
CA ALA A 96 2.44 0.30 2.13
C ALA A 96 1.09 -0.27 2.54
N ILE A 97 0.67 -1.34 1.90
CA ILE A 97 -0.58 -2.04 2.23
C ILE A 97 -0.51 -2.61 3.65
N ASP A 98 0.58 -3.28 4.00
CA ASP A 98 0.72 -3.92 5.31
C ASP A 98 0.68 -2.90 6.46
N ILE A 99 1.35 -1.76 6.31
CA ILE A 99 1.30 -0.67 7.29
C ILE A 99 -0.15 -0.21 7.49
N ALA A 100 -0.90 -0.01 6.41
CA ALA A 100 -2.30 0.40 6.49
C ALA A 100 -3.17 -0.66 7.19
N LEU A 101 -2.90 -1.95 6.96
CA LEU A 101 -3.62 -3.03 7.64
C LEU A 101 -3.32 -3.05 9.13
N TRP A 102 -2.08 -2.82 9.54
CA TRP A 102 -1.70 -2.73 10.95
C TRP A 102 -2.34 -1.51 11.62
N ASP A 103 -2.46 -0.40 10.90
CA ASP A 103 -3.18 0.79 11.39
C ASP A 103 -4.65 0.47 11.65
N ILE A 104 -5.30 -0.25 10.73
CA ILE A 104 -6.68 -0.73 10.94
C ILE A 104 -6.76 -1.62 12.18
N LYS A 105 -5.84 -2.57 12.31
CA LYS A 105 -5.83 -3.49 13.46
C LYS A 105 -5.68 -2.74 14.78
N GLY A 106 -4.82 -1.73 14.82
CA GLY A 106 -4.62 -0.91 16.01
C GLY A 106 -5.86 -0.10 16.40
N LYS A 107 -6.66 0.31 15.41
CA LYS A 107 -7.91 1.05 15.63
C LYS A 107 -9.08 0.15 15.99
N TYR A 108 -9.04 -1.10 15.58
CA TYR A 108 -10.08 -2.08 15.81
C TYR A 108 -10.06 -2.56 17.28
#